data_603386561b38cb9c45af0a8be9d8c59a
#
_entry.id   603386561b38cb9c45af0a8be9d8c59a
#
_cell.length_a   1.000
_cell.length_b   1.000
_cell.length_c   1.000
_cell.angle_alpha   90.00
_cell.angle_beta   90.00
_cell.angle_gamma   90.00
#
_symmetry.space_group_name_H-M   'P 1'
#
loop_
_entity.id
_entity.type
_entity.pdbx_description
1 polymer ?
#
loop_
_entity_poly.entity_id
_entity_poly.type
_entity_poly.pdbx_seq_one_letter_code
_entity_poly.pdbx_strand_id
1 'polypeptide(L)'
;MKYRICISALLLWAGMQVSASNNQKEVVIKIIETSDVHGNFFPYNFIERKEWSGSLARVHSFVKEQREKYGDNCLLMDNGDILQGQPTAYYYNFMDTVSTHVAADMMNYMGCVVGNMGNHDVETGHAVYDRWIKQCDFPVLGANIIDNATGKPYLKPYEVLERDGVRIAVLGMITPAIPSWLPEKLWSGLHFEEMEPCARKWVKIIKEKENPDVIVGLFHAGKSGNVLGQVVEDASMDVAKRVPGFDVVLMGHDHTRECVKVQNVAGDSVLVIDPANNANVVSDVTLTVTKKDGKVVAKSVEGRLADMNKYPVSQEFMDKFAPQYKAVNDFVSRKIGTISRTITAKDAYFGSSPFIDLIHQLQLEISGAEVSFCAPLSFRAEIKEGDIYVSDMFNLYKYENMLYVMELSGKEIKDFLEMAYAIWTNQMKSPEDHLMLFKEPVE
;
A
#
# COMPACT_ATOMS: atom_id res chain seq x y z
N MET A 1 -48.67 -38.17 85.00
CA MET A 1 -48.59 -37.18 83.90
C MET A 1 -47.18 -37.26 83.35
N LYS A 2 -47.00 -37.79 82.11
CA LYS A 2 -45.72 -37.91 81.43
C LYS A 2 -45.77 -36.94 80.27
N TYR A 3 -44.91 -35.90 80.26
CA TYR A 3 -44.76 -34.96 79.15
C TYR A 3 -43.74 -35.56 78.16
N ARG A 4 -44.14 -35.70 76.87
CA ARG A 4 -43.28 -35.99 75.77
C ARG A 4 -42.89 -34.67 75.12
N ILE A 5 -41.57 -34.40 75.06
CA ILE A 5 -40.97 -33.29 74.30
C ILE A 5 -40.59 -33.80 72.90
N CYS A 6 -41.22 -33.25 71.85
CA CYS A 6 -40.87 -33.43 70.50
C CYS A 6 -39.75 -32.43 70.11
N ILE A 7 -38.58 -32.85 69.82
CA ILE A 7 -37.52 -32.00 69.25
C ILE A 7 -37.63 -32.11 67.72
N SER A 8 -38.05 -31.03 67.09
CA SER A 8 -38.01 -30.93 65.61
C SER A 8 -36.64 -30.44 65.18
N ALA A 9 -35.88 -31.28 64.51
CA ALA A 9 -34.61 -30.92 63.86
C ALA A 9 -34.87 -30.22 62.55
N LEU A 10 -34.66 -28.86 62.49
CA LEU A 10 -34.60 -28.11 61.28
C LEU A 10 -33.23 -28.40 60.57
N LEU A 11 -33.27 -29.15 59.48
CA LEU A 11 -32.16 -29.24 58.53
C LEU A 11 -32.11 -27.97 57.67
N LEU A 12 -31.17 -27.08 57.97
CA LEU A 12 -30.78 -25.98 57.09
C LEU A 12 -30.02 -26.55 55.89
N TRP A 13 -30.65 -26.60 54.73
CA TRP A 13 -30.02 -26.84 53.44
C TRP A 13 -29.38 -25.54 52.96
N ALA A 14 -28.09 -25.36 53.21
CA ALA A 14 -27.31 -24.29 52.60
C ALA A 14 -27.10 -24.61 51.12
N GLY A 15 -27.98 -24.11 50.27
CA GLY A 15 -27.77 -24.14 48.82
C GLY A 15 -26.54 -23.29 48.47
N MET A 16 -25.41 -23.92 48.20
CA MET A 16 -24.34 -23.24 47.48
C MET A 16 -24.85 -22.87 46.08
N GLN A 17 -25.28 -21.60 45.93
CA GLN A 17 -25.38 -21.01 44.60
C GLN A 17 -23.94 -20.90 44.04
N VAL A 18 -23.53 -21.86 43.22
CA VAL A 18 -22.38 -21.69 42.34
C VAL A 18 -22.78 -20.62 41.34
N SER A 19 -22.39 -19.39 41.61
CA SER A 19 -22.44 -18.31 40.64
C SER A 19 -21.48 -18.74 39.52
N ALA A 20 -22.02 -19.28 38.43
CA ALA A 20 -21.24 -19.47 37.23
C ALA A 20 -20.80 -18.08 36.80
N SER A 21 -19.56 -17.71 37.08
CA SER A 21 -18.97 -16.50 36.55
C SER A 21 -19.05 -16.63 35.04
N ASN A 22 -19.80 -15.75 34.41
CA ASN A 22 -19.90 -15.69 32.97
C ASN A 22 -18.55 -15.22 32.47
N ASN A 23 -17.63 -16.13 32.20
CA ASN A 23 -16.21 -15.87 31.84
C ASN A 23 -16.13 -15.43 30.39
N GLN A 24 -17.00 -14.48 30.02
CA GLN A 24 -17.08 -13.88 28.71
C GLN A 24 -16.27 -12.58 28.72
N LYS A 25 -15.27 -12.50 27.82
CA LYS A 25 -14.43 -11.32 27.63
C LYS A 25 -14.64 -10.81 26.21
N GLU A 26 -14.94 -9.53 26.08
CA GLU A 26 -14.95 -8.82 24.82
C GLU A 26 -13.63 -8.05 24.68
N VAL A 27 -12.99 -8.17 23.52
CA VAL A 27 -11.74 -7.51 23.17
C VAL A 27 -11.97 -6.73 21.89
N VAL A 28 -11.69 -5.43 21.96
CA VAL A 28 -11.75 -4.55 20.79
C VAL A 28 -10.33 -4.27 20.31
N ILE A 29 -10.09 -4.51 19.05
CA ILE A 29 -8.82 -4.29 18.37
C ILE A 29 -9.03 -3.30 17.23
N LYS A 30 -8.17 -2.30 17.16
CA LYS A 30 -8.13 -1.30 16.13
C LYS A 30 -7.02 -1.63 15.15
N ILE A 31 -7.33 -1.79 13.87
CA ILE A 31 -6.34 -1.96 12.80
C ILE A 31 -6.39 -0.70 11.93
N ILE A 32 -5.24 -0.07 11.76
CA ILE A 32 -5.04 1.08 10.87
C ILE A 32 -4.10 0.62 9.78
N GLU A 33 -4.51 0.79 8.53
CA GLU A 33 -3.68 0.48 7.38
C GLU A 33 -3.33 1.76 6.63
N THR A 34 -2.05 1.90 6.30
CA THR A 34 -1.57 2.74 5.20
C THR A 34 -1.24 1.85 4.01
N SER A 35 -1.47 2.34 2.80
CA SER A 35 -1.08 1.73 1.55
C SER A 35 -0.68 2.81 0.57
N ASP A 36 0.23 2.50 -0.36
CA ASP A 36 0.55 3.38 -1.49
C ASP A 36 0.90 4.80 -1.02
N VAL A 37 1.71 4.88 0.03
CA VAL A 37 2.14 6.16 0.62
C VAL A 37 2.96 6.97 -0.38
N HIS A 38 3.71 6.31 -1.28
CA HIS A 38 4.47 6.93 -2.35
C HIS A 38 5.33 8.11 -1.91
N GLY A 39 6.07 7.92 -0.80
CA GLY A 39 6.98 8.93 -0.28
C GLY A 39 6.31 10.20 0.28
N ASN A 40 4.97 10.22 0.42
CA ASN A 40 4.24 11.34 1.03
C ASN A 40 4.35 11.31 2.57
N PHE A 41 5.59 11.50 3.04
CA PHE A 41 5.89 11.46 4.47
C PHE A 41 5.61 12.79 5.17
N PHE A 42 5.89 13.88 4.49
CA PHE A 42 5.71 15.25 4.97
C PHE A 42 4.48 15.92 4.33
N PRO A 43 3.87 16.90 5.01
CA PRO A 43 2.73 17.65 4.48
C PRO A 43 3.17 18.67 3.41
N TYR A 44 4.06 18.26 2.51
CA TYR A 44 4.67 19.08 1.49
C TYR A 44 5.00 18.27 0.23
N ASN A 45 4.55 18.74 -0.91
CA ASN A 45 4.91 18.20 -2.21
C ASN A 45 6.22 18.85 -2.69
N PHE A 46 7.31 18.08 -2.66
CA PHE A 46 8.64 18.56 -3.04
C PHE A 46 8.82 18.78 -4.55
N ILE A 47 7.95 18.17 -5.38
CA ILE A 47 7.95 18.37 -6.83
C ILE A 47 7.32 19.72 -7.16
N GLU A 48 6.10 19.95 -6.66
CA GLU A 48 5.33 21.16 -6.92
C GLU A 48 5.67 22.31 -5.96
N ARG A 49 6.50 22.06 -4.94
CA ARG A 49 6.92 23.03 -3.92
C ARG A 49 5.78 23.76 -3.22
N LYS A 50 4.80 23.01 -2.78
CA LYS A 50 3.61 23.52 -2.09
C LYS A 50 3.17 22.59 -0.95
N GLU A 51 2.37 23.11 -0.05
CA GLU A 51 1.71 22.28 0.97
C GLU A 51 0.88 21.17 0.33
N TRP A 52 0.87 20.02 1.01
CA TRP A 52 0.16 18.83 0.58
C TRP A 52 -0.73 18.27 1.68
N SER A 53 -1.89 17.75 1.29
CA SER A 53 -2.90 17.28 2.23
C SER A 53 -2.56 15.94 2.87
N GLY A 54 -2.10 14.96 2.09
CA GLY A 54 -1.75 13.63 2.57
C GLY A 54 -0.34 13.58 3.14
N SER A 55 -0.15 12.93 4.30
CA SER A 55 1.20 12.70 4.83
C SER A 55 1.19 11.74 5.99
N LEU A 56 2.32 11.03 6.21
CA LEU A 56 2.54 10.25 7.43
C LEU A 56 2.51 11.13 8.68
N ALA A 57 2.87 12.41 8.58
CA ALA A 57 2.77 13.34 9.71
C ALA A 57 1.32 13.54 10.20
N ARG A 58 0.32 13.45 9.33
CA ARG A 58 -1.10 13.48 9.71
C ARG A 58 -1.59 12.10 10.18
N VAL A 59 -1.13 11.03 9.52
CA VAL A 59 -1.39 9.65 9.97
C VAL A 59 -0.88 9.45 11.40
N HIS A 60 0.29 10.00 11.74
CA HIS A 60 0.84 9.94 13.09
C HIS A 60 -0.12 10.55 14.12
N SER A 61 -0.72 11.72 13.84
CA SER A 61 -1.72 12.33 14.74
C SER A 61 -2.95 11.44 14.92
N PHE A 62 -3.43 10.83 13.84
CA PHE A 62 -4.54 9.89 13.89
C PHE A 62 -4.21 8.63 14.71
N VAL A 63 -3.07 8.00 14.43
CA VAL A 63 -2.61 6.81 15.16
C VAL A 63 -2.44 7.10 16.65
N LYS A 64 -1.87 8.25 17.00
CA LYS A 64 -1.72 8.69 18.39
C LYS A 64 -3.08 8.80 19.09
N GLU A 65 -4.06 9.44 18.47
CA GLU A 65 -5.44 9.53 19.01
C GLU A 65 -6.07 8.14 19.20
N GLN A 66 -5.87 7.22 18.26
CA GLN A 66 -6.41 5.87 18.39
C GLN A 66 -5.69 5.08 19.49
N ARG A 67 -4.38 5.25 19.64
CA ARG A 67 -3.63 4.61 20.75
C ARG A 67 -4.00 5.12 22.13
N GLU A 68 -4.41 6.37 22.25
CA GLU A 68 -4.95 6.89 23.52
C GLU A 68 -6.22 6.16 23.95
N LYS A 69 -7.03 5.65 23.00
CA LYS A 69 -8.28 4.94 23.24
C LYS A 69 -8.08 3.44 23.41
N TYR A 70 -7.23 2.84 22.59
CA TYR A 70 -7.14 1.38 22.45
C TYR A 70 -5.81 0.80 22.97
N GLY A 71 -4.87 1.65 23.38
CA GLY A 71 -3.55 1.22 23.86
C GLY A 71 -2.85 0.32 22.86
N ASP A 72 -2.31 -0.80 23.37
CA ASP A 72 -1.61 -1.80 22.56
C ASP A 72 -2.50 -2.58 21.59
N ASN A 73 -3.84 -2.44 21.73
CA ASN A 73 -4.81 -3.01 20.81
C ASN A 73 -4.96 -2.16 19.51
N CYS A 74 -4.24 -1.05 19.37
CA CYS A 74 -4.17 -0.26 18.15
C CYS A 74 -2.96 -0.69 17.32
N LEU A 75 -3.22 -1.37 16.21
CA LEU A 75 -2.23 -1.94 15.29
C LEU A 75 -2.12 -1.06 14.05
N LEU A 76 -0.93 -0.52 13.79
CA LEU A 76 -0.60 0.15 12.54
C LEU A 76 0.08 -0.87 11.61
N MET A 77 -0.42 -1.00 10.38
CA MET A 77 0.12 -1.85 9.32
C MET A 77 0.35 -1.00 8.07
N ASP A 78 1.35 -1.37 7.26
CA ASP A 78 1.62 -0.73 5.97
C ASP A 78 1.56 -1.77 4.86
N ASN A 79 0.83 -1.48 3.79
CA ASN A 79 0.56 -2.44 2.72
C ASN A 79 1.48 -2.28 1.50
N GLY A 80 2.60 -1.56 1.64
CA GLY A 80 3.59 -1.42 0.58
C GLY A 80 3.40 -0.19 -0.31
N ASP A 81 4.23 -0.10 -1.34
CA ASP A 81 4.40 1.07 -2.21
C ASP A 81 4.76 2.34 -1.41
N ILE A 82 5.71 2.18 -0.52
CA ILE A 82 6.24 3.27 0.31
C ILE A 82 7.54 3.86 -0.24
N LEU A 83 8.30 3.09 -1.05
CA LEU A 83 9.65 3.43 -1.51
C LEU A 83 9.70 4.23 -2.82
N GLN A 84 8.59 4.57 -3.45
CA GLN A 84 8.55 5.29 -4.72
C GLN A 84 7.60 6.49 -4.64
N GLY A 85 7.80 7.52 -5.47
CA GLY A 85 6.88 8.63 -5.66
C GLY A 85 7.50 10.00 -5.38
N GLN A 86 7.37 10.52 -4.17
CA GLN A 86 7.96 11.81 -3.84
C GLN A 86 9.50 11.77 -3.79
N PRO A 87 10.17 12.90 -4.08
CA PRO A 87 11.63 13.01 -3.96
C PRO A 87 12.21 12.56 -2.63
N THR A 88 11.39 12.49 -1.59
CA THR A 88 11.79 11.97 -0.28
C THR A 88 12.20 10.51 -0.36
N ALA A 89 11.40 9.67 -1.03
CA ALA A 89 11.75 8.27 -1.25
C ALA A 89 13.01 8.16 -2.14
N TYR A 90 13.00 8.83 -3.29
CA TYR A 90 14.14 8.84 -4.23
C TYR A 90 15.46 9.20 -3.54
N TYR A 91 15.47 10.24 -2.71
CA TYR A 91 16.67 10.70 -2.02
C TYR A 91 17.28 9.60 -1.14
N TYR A 92 16.47 8.90 -0.36
CA TYR A 92 16.95 7.81 0.51
C TYR A 92 17.12 6.48 -0.21
N ASN A 93 16.52 6.29 -1.37
CA ASN A 93 16.81 5.15 -2.22
C ASN A 93 18.21 5.24 -2.83
N PHE A 94 18.56 6.40 -3.43
CA PHE A 94 19.65 6.50 -4.38
C PHE A 94 20.72 7.55 -4.06
N MET A 95 20.41 8.56 -3.23
CA MET A 95 21.35 9.64 -2.90
C MET A 95 21.98 9.43 -1.52
N ASP A 96 21.21 9.26 -0.48
CA ASP A 96 21.70 8.90 0.85
C ASP A 96 21.48 7.41 1.10
N THR A 97 22.44 6.60 0.66
CA THR A 97 22.41 5.14 0.82
C THR A 97 23.06 4.65 2.12
N VAL A 98 23.55 5.55 2.96
CA VAL A 98 24.29 5.24 4.19
C VAL A 98 23.42 5.39 5.45
N SER A 99 22.64 6.46 5.53
CA SER A 99 21.71 6.69 6.65
C SER A 99 20.62 5.63 6.71
N THR A 100 19.98 5.48 7.86
CA THR A 100 18.76 4.67 7.95
C THR A 100 17.75 5.18 6.92
N HIS A 101 17.15 4.26 6.17
CA HIS A 101 16.15 4.62 5.17
C HIS A 101 14.97 5.32 5.84
N VAL A 102 14.60 6.50 5.35
CA VAL A 102 13.62 7.36 6.00
C VAL A 102 12.26 6.67 6.20
N ALA A 103 11.82 5.83 5.25
CA ALA A 103 10.58 5.06 5.38
C ALA A 103 10.66 4.08 6.56
N ALA A 104 11.78 3.37 6.74
CA ALA A 104 11.97 2.48 7.88
C ALA A 104 11.98 3.27 9.21
N ASP A 105 12.76 4.36 9.29
CA ASP A 105 12.86 5.18 10.50
C ASP A 105 11.48 5.76 10.90
N MET A 106 10.70 6.25 9.95
CA MET A 106 9.36 6.80 10.21
C MET A 106 8.37 5.73 10.65
N MET A 107 8.31 4.59 9.96
CA MET A 107 7.38 3.52 10.31
C MET A 107 7.74 2.85 11.64
N ASN A 108 9.05 2.69 11.95
CA ASN A 108 9.52 2.26 13.27
C ASN A 108 9.10 3.25 14.36
N TYR A 109 9.32 4.55 14.14
CA TYR A 109 8.90 5.59 15.08
C TYR A 109 7.38 5.61 15.30
N MET A 110 6.61 5.40 14.24
CA MET A 110 5.16 5.31 14.31
C MET A 110 4.68 3.99 14.94
N GLY A 111 5.58 3.04 15.22
CA GLY A 111 5.27 1.75 15.82
C GLY A 111 4.41 0.89 14.89
N CYS A 112 4.75 0.83 13.61
CA CYS A 112 4.21 -0.16 12.68
C CYS A 112 4.49 -1.56 13.21
N VAL A 113 3.53 -2.48 13.11
CA VAL A 113 3.66 -3.83 13.63
C VAL A 113 3.85 -4.88 12.54
N VAL A 114 3.41 -4.59 11.32
CA VAL A 114 3.56 -5.45 10.13
C VAL A 114 3.60 -4.56 8.90
N GLY A 115 4.51 -4.83 7.98
CA GLY A 115 4.55 -4.26 6.64
C GLY A 115 4.32 -5.33 5.58
N ASN A 116 4.05 -4.92 4.36
CA ASN A 116 3.97 -5.75 3.17
C ASN A 116 4.83 -5.16 2.07
N MET A 117 5.23 -5.98 1.09
CA MET A 117 5.95 -5.51 -0.09
C MET A 117 4.96 -5.04 -1.15
N GLY A 118 5.20 -3.87 -1.76
CA GLY A 118 4.50 -3.39 -2.94
C GLY A 118 5.34 -3.52 -4.22
N ASN A 119 4.72 -3.35 -5.38
CA ASN A 119 5.42 -3.47 -6.67
C ASN A 119 6.43 -2.34 -6.89
N HIS A 120 6.12 -1.13 -6.46
CA HIS A 120 7.06 -0.01 -6.51
C HIS A 120 8.17 -0.11 -5.45
N ASP A 121 8.01 -0.92 -4.40
CA ASP A 121 9.11 -1.26 -3.52
C ASP A 121 10.10 -2.19 -4.23
N VAL A 122 9.59 -3.22 -4.96
CA VAL A 122 10.42 -4.11 -5.81
C VAL A 122 11.14 -3.34 -6.92
N GLU A 123 10.51 -2.31 -7.49
CA GLU A 123 11.07 -1.46 -8.54
C GLU A 123 12.40 -0.81 -8.16
N THR A 124 12.62 -0.57 -6.86
CA THR A 124 13.88 0.03 -6.37
C THR A 124 15.09 -0.91 -6.47
N GLY A 125 14.87 -2.21 -6.64
CA GLY A 125 15.90 -3.25 -6.74
C GLY A 125 16.45 -3.69 -5.38
N HIS A 126 17.12 -4.85 -5.38
CA HIS A 126 17.66 -5.51 -4.17
C HIS A 126 18.51 -4.60 -3.28
N ALA A 127 19.31 -3.73 -3.86
CA ALA A 127 20.19 -2.83 -3.09
C ALA A 127 19.41 -1.89 -2.17
N VAL A 128 18.18 -1.52 -2.54
CA VAL A 128 17.32 -0.61 -1.80
C VAL A 128 16.36 -1.37 -0.90
N TYR A 129 15.51 -2.24 -1.47
CA TYR A 129 14.47 -2.88 -0.66
C TYR A 129 15.04 -3.85 0.37
N ASP A 130 16.14 -4.57 0.11
CA ASP A 130 16.77 -5.43 1.11
C ASP A 130 17.36 -4.63 2.28
N ARG A 131 17.90 -3.43 1.98
CA ARG A 131 18.36 -2.51 3.02
C ARG A 131 17.20 -2.00 3.87
N TRP A 132 16.13 -1.55 3.23
CA TRP A 132 14.92 -1.07 3.91
C TRP A 132 14.31 -2.13 4.81
N ILE A 133 14.08 -3.35 4.29
CA ILE A 133 13.53 -4.48 5.06
C ILE A 133 14.38 -4.76 6.31
N LYS A 134 15.71 -4.77 6.20
CA LYS A 134 16.62 -4.99 7.33
C LYS A 134 16.60 -3.89 8.38
N GLN A 135 16.14 -2.71 8.02
CA GLN A 135 16.07 -1.54 8.91
C GLN A 135 14.68 -1.36 9.54
N CYS A 136 13.69 -2.14 9.11
CA CYS A 136 12.37 -2.18 9.75
C CYS A 136 12.43 -2.98 11.04
N ASP A 137 11.87 -2.44 12.13
CA ASP A 137 11.73 -3.12 13.43
C ASP A 137 10.52 -4.08 13.45
N PHE A 138 9.82 -4.20 12.36
CA PHE A 138 8.66 -5.04 12.12
C PHE A 138 8.89 -5.92 10.89
N PRO A 139 8.22 -7.10 10.79
CA PRO A 139 8.32 -7.94 9.62
C PRO A 139 7.65 -7.30 8.40
N VAL A 140 8.34 -7.32 7.26
CA VAL A 140 7.78 -7.07 5.93
C VAL A 140 7.39 -8.41 5.34
N LEU A 141 6.13 -8.56 4.92
CA LEU A 141 5.56 -9.82 4.46
C LEU A 141 5.59 -9.95 2.93
N GLY A 142 5.47 -11.21 2.45
CA GLY A 142 5.44 -11.51 1.03
C GLY A 142 5.34 -13.01 0.78
N ALA A 143 4.17 -13.60 1.03
CA ALA A 143 3.97 -15.05 1.00
C ALA A 143 4.14 -15.67 -0.39
N ASN A 144 3.84 -14.90 -1.43
CA ASN A 144 3.91 -15.32 -2.84
C ASN A 144 5.17 -14.81 -3.58
N ILE A 145 6.10 -14.19 -2.87
CA ILE A 145 7.44 -13.85 -3.39
C ILE A 145 8.35 -15.04 -3.05
N ILE A 146 8.78 -15.78 -4.05
CA ILE A 146 9.50 -17.04 -3.86
C ILE A 146 10.96 -16.87 -4.28
N ASP A 147 11.87 -17.28 -3.40
CA ASP A 147 13.29 -17.41 -3.69
C ASP A 147 13.53 -18.66 -4.54
N ASN A 148 14.03 -18.49 -5.75
CA ASN A 148 14.30 -19.53 -6.73
C ASN A 148 15.33 -20.58 -6.25
N ALA A 149 16.27 -20.16 -5.39
CA ALA A 149 17.32 -21.05 -4.90
C ALA A 149 16.80 -22.03 -3.83
N THR A 150 15.83 -21.60 -3.03
CA THR A 150 15.30 -22.39 -1.90
C THR A 150 13.91 -22.95 -2.14
N GLY A 151 13.15 -22.40 -3.09
CA GLY A 151 11.74 -22.70 -3.31
C GLY A 151 10.82 -22.31 -2.15
N LYS A 152 11.29 -21.40 -1.28
CA LYS A 152 10.55 -20.91 -0.12
C LYS A 152 10.22 -19.42 -0.29
N PRO A 153 9.22 -18.89 0.46
CA PRO A 153 9.00 -17.45 0.48
C PRO A 153 10.29 -16.69 0.81
N TYR A 154 10.58 -15.68 0.03
CA TYR A 154 11.72 -14.77 0.21
C TYR A 154 11.57 -13.94 1.47
N LEU A 155 10.36 -13.47 1.74
CA LEU A 155 9.98 -12.75 2.93
C LEU A 155 9.17 -13.67 3.87
N LYS A 156 8.96 -13.20 5.10
CA LYS A 156 8.06 -13.89 6.02
C LYS A 156 6.65 -13.97 5.40
N PRO A 157 6.03 -15.14 5.32
CA PRO A 157 4.73 -15.24 4.64
C PRO A 157 3.58 -14.66 5.46
N TYR A 158 3.64 -14.78 6.78
CA TYR A 158 2.64 -14.27 7.71
C TYR A 158 3.26 -13.92 9.06
N GLU A 159 2.57 -13.07 9.82
CA GLU A 159 2.88 -12.74 11.22
C GLU A 159 1.71 -13.10 12.11
N VAL A 160 2.00 -13.50 13.36
CA VAL A 160 0.96 -13.73 14.38
C VAL A 160 1.14 -12.73 15.50
N LEU A 161 0.14 -11.89 15.67
CA LEU A 161 0.07 -10.90 16.74
C LEU A 161 -0.88 -11.40 17.83
N GLU A 162 -0.55 -11.14 19.09
CA GLU A 162 -1.44 -11.41 20.22
C GLU A 162 -1.78 -10.12 20.95
N ARG A 163 -3.08 -9.87 21.15
CA ARG A 163 -3.59 -8.70 21.85
C ARG A 163 -4.72 -9.11 22.78
N ASP A 164 -4.54 -8.90 24.07
CA ASP A 164 -5.54 -9.24 25.11
C ASP A 164 -6.04 -10.71 25.07
N GLY A 165 -5.18 -11.63 24.58
CA GLY A 165 -5.50 -13.05 24.40
C GLY A 165 -6.26 -13.35 23.10
N VAL A 166 -6.34 -12.40 22.16
CA VAL A 166 -6.80 -12.63 20.79
C VAL A 166 -5.58 -12.79 19.88
N ARG A 167 -5.54 -13.91 19.16
CA ARG A 167 -4.49 -14.25 18.20
C ARG A 167 -4.92 -13.85 16.79
N ILE A 168 -4.17 -12.96 16.16
CA ILE A 168 -4.43 -12.39 14.83
C ILE A 168 -3.29 -12.83 13.92
N ALA A 169 -3.62 -13.62 12.90
CA ALA A 169 -2.65 -13.94 11.84
C ALA A 169 -2.82 -12.96 10.68
N VAL A 170 -1.73 -12.35 10.24
CA VAL A 170 -1.67 -11.44 9.10
C VAL A 170 -0.91 -12.13 7.98
N LEU A 171 -1.55 -12.42 6.86
CA LEU A 171 -0.95 -13.00 5.64
C LEU A 171 -0.66 -11.88 4.65
N GLY A 172 0.61 -11.70 4.26
CA GLY A 172 1.02 -10.69 3.27
C GLY A 172 1.18 -11.29 1.88
N MET A 173 0.67 -10.62 0.86
CA MET A 173 0.88 -10.97 -0.56
C MET A 173 0.99 -9.72 -1.43
N ILE A 174 1.62 -9.88 -2.59
CA ILE A 174 1.78 -8.85 -3.62
C ILE A 174 1.17 -9.32 -4.94
N THR A 175 0.82 -8.37 -5.81
CA THR A 175 0.47 -8.70 -7.20
C THR A 175 1.55 -9.57 -7.86
N PRO A 176 1.19 -10.65 -8.55
CA PRO A 176 2.17 -11.47 -9.25
C PRO A 176 2.64 -10.87 -10.58
N ALA A 177 2.10 -9.73 -11.01
CA ALA A 177 2.38 -9.13 -12.31
C ALA A 177 3.74 -8.42 -12.42
N ILE A 178 4.56 -8.44 -11.38
CA ILE A 178 5.90 -7.82 -11.33
C ILE A 178 6.75 -8.07 -12.59
N PRO A 179 6.86 -9.32 -13.13
CA PRO A 179 7.65 -9.59 -14.32
C PRO A 179 7.11 -8.94 -15.61
N SER A 180 5.85 -8.50 -15.61
CA SER A 180 5.24 -7.82 -16.76
C SER A 180 5.66 -6.35 -16.87
N TRP A 181 6.15 -5.75 -15.79
CA TRP A 181 6.49 -4.33 -15.74
C TRP A 181 7.96 -4.07 -15.48
N LEU A 182 8.61 -4.92 -14.67
CA LEU A 182 9.94 -4.65 -14.16
C LEU A 182 10.98 -5.58 -14.78
N PRO A 183 12.16 -5.04 -15.16
CA PRO A 183 13.25 -5.87 -15.68
C PRO A 183 13.76 -6.82 -14.59
N GLU A 184 14.07 -8.06 -14.99
CA GLU A 184 14.47 -9.15 -14.11
C GLU A 184 15.60 -8.79 -13.13
N LYS A 185 16.50 -7.88 -13.51
CA LYS A 185 17.62 -7.44 -12.65
C LYS A 185 17.15 -6.83 -11.32
N LEU A 186 15.92 -6.29 -11.24
CA LEU A 186 15.37 -5.67 -10.02
C LEU A 186 14.82 -6.70 -9.03
N TRP A 187 14.38 -7.86 -9.53
CA TRP A 187 13.84 -8.97 -8.76
C TRP A 187 14.59 -10.29 -9.02
N SER A 188 15.89 -10.20 -9.39
CA SER A 188 16.70 -11.35 -9.78
C SER A 188 16.70 -12.44 -8.70
N GLY A 189 16.55 -13.69 -9.12
CA GLY A 189 16.48 -14.83 -8.19
C GLY A 189 15.13 -15.05 -7.52
N LEU A 190 14.13 -14.26 -7.85
CA LEU A 190 12.76 -14.39 -7.33
C LEU A 190 11.78 -14.82 -8.42
N HIS A 191 10.61 -15.31 -8.01
CA HIS A 191 9.40 -15.38 -8.84
C HIS A 191 8.17 -15.14 -7.97
N PHE A 192 7.02 -14.89 -8.61
CA PHE A 192 5.79 -14.49 -7.96
C PHE A 192 4.69 -15.51 -8.24
N GLU A 193 4.18 -16.17 -7.18
CA GLU A 193 3.07 -17.13 -7.30
C GLU A 193 1.73 -16.39 -7.40
N GLU A 194 0.76 -16.98 -8.12
CA GLU A 194 -0.62 -16.50 -8.17
C GLU A 194 -1.25 -16.41 -6.78
N MET A 195 -2.02 -15.35 -6.53
CA MET A 195 -2.51 -15.01 -5.19
C MET A 195 -3.51 -16.05 -4.64
N GLU A 196 -4.49 -16.52 -5.43
CA GLU A 196 -5.52 -17.44 -4.93
C GLU A 196 -4.96 -18.79 -4.49
N PRO A 197 -4.14 -19.51 -5.27
CA PRO A 197 -3.49 -20.74 -4.82
C PRO A 197 -2.59 -20.54 -3.60
N CYS A 198 -1.82 -19.44 -3.59
CA CYS A 198 -0.95 -19.09 -2.47
C CYS A 198 -1.76 -18.83 -1.19
N ALA A 199 -2.83 -18.06 -1.26
CA ALA A 199 -3.73 -17.80 -0.14
C ALA A 199 -4.35 -19.09 0.42
N ARG A 200 -4.85 -19.98 -0.44
CA ARG A 200 -5.39 -21.29 -0.01
C ARG A 200 -4.38 -22.12 0.76
N LYS A 201 -3.15 -22.19 0.25
CA LYS A 201 -2.02 -22.89 0.89
C LYS A 201 -1.73 -22.32 2.27
N TRP A 202 -1.57 -21.00 2.37
CA TRP A 202 -1.16 -20.38 3.62
C TRP A 202 -2.28 -20.27 4.65
N VAL A 203 -3.52 -20.03 4.27
CA VAL A 203 -4.67 -20.09 5.20
C VAL A 203 -4.79 -21.45 5.85
N LYS A 204 -4.58 -22.54 5.09
CA LYS A 204 -4.57 -23.89 5.66
C LYS A 204 -3.44 -24.06 6.68
N ILE A 205 -2.22 -23.68 6.33
CA ILE A 205 -1.05 -23.77 7.21
C ILE A 205 -1.24 -22.94 8.49
N ILE A 206 -1.73 -21.71 8.36
CA ILE A 206 -2.01 -20.80 9.48
C ILE A 206 -3.03 -21.42 10.44
N LYS A 207 -4.14 -21.93 9.92
CA LYS A 207 -5.17 -22.58 10.75
C LYS A 207 -4.65 -23.81 11.48
N GLU A 208 -3.87 -24.65 10.81
CA GLU A 208 -3.34 -25.90 11.39
C GLU A 208 -2.23 -25.65 12.43
N LYS A 209 -1.36 -24.67 12.20
CA LYS A 209 -0.20 -24.42 13.07
C LYS A 209 -0.46 -23.41 14.17
N GLU A 210 -1.17 -22.33 13.85
CA GLU A 210 -1.28 -21.18 14.72
C GLU A 210 -2.62 -21.13 15.45
N ASN A 211 -3.66 -21.78 14.91
CA ASN A 211 -5.02 -21.75 15.45
C ASN A 211 -5.46 -20.32 15.81
N PRO A 212 -5.40 -19.35 14.88
CA PRO A 212 -5.69 -17.96 15.18
C PRO A 212 -7.18 -17.74 15.41
N ASP A 213 -7.52 -16.70 16.19
CA ASP A 213 -8.88 -16.25 16.36
C ASP A 213 -9.37 -15.45 15.13
N VAL A 214 -8.45 -14.77 14.44
CA VAL A 214 -8.70 -13.88 13.31
C VAL A 214 -7.62 -14.04 12.26
N ILE A 215 -8.00 -14.00 10.98
CA ILE A 215 -7.06 -13.95 9.86
C ILE A 215 -7.31 -12.67 9.05
N VAL A 216 -6.24 -11.88 8.89
CA VAL A 216 -6.19 -10.66 8.09
C VAL A 216 -5.35 -10.94 6.84
N GLY A 217 -5.87 -10.61 5.66
CA GLY A 217 -5.09 -10.49 4.44
C GLY A 217 -4.54 -9.07 4.35
N LEU A 218 -3.24 -8.92 4.10
CA LEU A 218 -2.58 -7.66 3.79
C LEU A 218 -2.02 -7.79 2.38
N PHE A 219 -2.79 -7.33 1.39
CA PHE A 219 -2.57 -7.65 -0.01
C PHE A 219 -2.29 -6.40 -0.83
N HIS A 220 -1.08 -6.29 -1.33
CA HIS A 220 -0.72 -5.26 -2.28
C HIS A 220 -1.06 -5.72 -3.71
N ALA A 221 -2.35 -5.72 -4.00
CA ALA A 221 -2.97 -6.00 -5.29
C ALA A 221 -4.36 -5.37 -5.29
N GLY A 222 -4.80 -4.93 -6.46
CA GLY A 222 -6.09 -4.28 -6.62
C GLY A 222 -7.28 -5.24 -6.49
N LYS A 223 -8.45 -4.70 -6.75
CA LYS A 223 -9.73 -5.32 -6.45
C LYS A 223 -9.93 -6.67 -7.15
N SER A 224 -10.00 -6.70 -8.46
CA SER A 224 -10.15 -7.91 -9.26
C SER A 224 -10.09 -7.59 -10.76
N GLY A 225 -9.70 -8.58 -11.54
CA GLY A 225 -9.55 -8.45 -12.99
C GLY A 225 -8.13 -8.11 -13.38
N ASN A 226 -7.96 -7.42 -14.50
CA ASN A 226 -6.67 -7.07 -15.06
C ASN A 226 -5.79 -8.31 -15.30
N VAL A 227 -5.84 -8.84 -16.48
CA VAL A 227 -5.04 -10.01 -16.88
C VAL A 227 -3.92 -9.54 -17.79
N LEU A 228 -2.68 -9.64 -17.30
CA LEU A 228 -1.48 -9.34 -18.09
C LEU A 228 -0.88 -10.63 -18.62
N GLY A 229 -1.17 -10.96 -19.88
CA GLY A 229 -0.76 -12.23 -20.48
C GLY A 229 -1.49 -13.42 -19.86
N GLN A 230 -0.80 -14.16 -18.98
CA GLN A 230 -1.37 -15.32 -18.25
C GLN A 230 -1.49 -15.06 -16.75
N VAL A 231 -1.13 -13.87 -16.29
CA VAL A 231 -1.05 -13.50 -14.87
C VAL A 231 -2.25 -12.63 -14.51
N VAL A 232 -2.91 -12.95 -13.40
CA VAL A 232 -3.98 -12.11 -12.84
C VAL A 232 -3.34 -11.07 -11.92
N GLU A 233 -3.33 -9.81 -12.36
CA GLU A 233 -2.75 -8.69 -11.61
C GLU A 233 -3.50 -8.44 -10.30
N ASP A 234 -4.81 -8.25 -10.40
CA ASP A 234 -5.68 -7.85 -9.31
C ASP A 234 -6.59 -8.99 -8.86
N ALA A 235 -6.38 -9.47 -7.64
CA ALA A 235 -7.10 -10.63 -7.13
C ALA A 235 -7.55 -10.53 -5.66
N SER A 236 -7.38 -9.38 -5.00
CA SER A 236 -7.66 -9.26 -3.54
C SER A 236 -9.10 -9.57 -3.20
N MET A 237 -10.06 -9.02 -3.96
CA MET A 237 -11.49 -9.29 -3.81
C MET A 237 -11.84 -10.73 -4.16
N ASP A 238 -11.19 -11.31 -5.17
CA ASP A 238 -11.40 -12.69 -5.58
C ASP A 238 -10.91 -13.67 -4.52
N VAL A 239 -9.75 -13.40 -3.92
CA VAL A 239 -9.24 -14.16 -2.76
C VAL A 239 -10.21 -14.07 -1.60
N ALA A 240 -10.70 -12.86 -1.25
CA ALA A 240 -11.67 -12.68 -0.17
C ALA A 240 -12.94 -13.52 -0.38
N LYS A 241 -13.44 -13.58 -1.62
CA LYS A 241 -14.66 -14.34 -1.98
C LYS A 241 -14.43 -15.84 -2.09
N ARG A 242 -13.27 -16.29 -2.62
CA ARG A 242 -13.04 -17.68 -3.00
C ARG A 242 -12.25 -18.48 -1.98
N VAL A 243 -11.52 -17.82 -1.06
CA VAL A 243 -10.68 -18.48 -0.05
C VAL A 243 -11.27 -18.27 1.34
N PRO A 244 -12.00 -19.29 1.90
CA PRO A 244 -12.61 -19.14 3.22
C PRO A 244 -11.58 -19.06 4.33
N GLY A 245 -11.81 -18.12 5.25
CA GLY A 245 -11.05 -18.01 6.48
C GLY A 245 -10.55 -16.64 6.81
N PHE A 246 -10.56 -15.69 5.88
CA PHE A 246 -10.29 -14.30 6.15
C PHE A 246 -11.47 -13.63 6.86
N ASP A 247 -11.19 -12.78 7.83
CA ASP A 247 -12.14 -11.88 8.47
C ASP A 247 -12.07 -10.48 7.85
N VAL A 248 -10.85 -10.07 7.46
CA VAL A 248 -10.53 -8.78 6.81
C VAL A 248 -9.54 -9.02 5.67
N VAL A 249 -9.72 -8.30 4.57
CA VAL A 249 -8.71 -8.13 3.52
C VAL A 249 -8.46 -6.64 3.35
N LEU A 250 -7.24 -6.24 3.69
CA LEU A 250 -6.68 -4.92 3.49
C LEU A 250 -6.04 -4.92 2.10
N MET A 251 -6.44 -3.99 1.23
CA MET A 251 -6.00 -3.91 -0.18
C MET A 251 -5.18 -2.65 -0.44
N GLY A 252 -4.54 -2.59 -1.59
CA GLY A 252 -3.85 -1.43 -2.15
C GLY A 252 -3.59 -1.62 -3.64
N HIS A 253 -2.59 -0.93 -4.20
CA HIS A 253 -2.10 -1.05 -5.57
C HIS A 253 -2.92 -0.29 -6.62
N ASP A 254 -4.23 -0.47 -6.69
CA ASP A 254 -5.06 0.15 -7.75
C ASP A 254 -5.47 1.60 -7.44
N HIS A 255 -5.04 2.12 -6.29
CA HIS A 255 -5.31 3.49 -5.82
C HIS A 255 -6.79 3.85 -5.72
N THR A 256 -7.66 2.87 -5.60
CA THR A 256 -9.11 3.09 -5.47
C THR A 256 -9.54 3.09 -4.01
N ARG A 257 -10.65 3.74 -3.70
CA ARG A 257 -11.24 3.70 -2.36
C ARG A 257 -12.32 2.64 -2.31
N GLU A 258 -12.13 1.66 -1.46
CA GLU A 258 -13.12 0.60 -1.26
C GLU A 258 -13.37 0.37 0.24
N CYS A 259 -14.59 0.10 0.62
CA CYS A 259 -14.95 -0.37 1.97
C CYS A 259 -16.27 -1.13 1.91
N VAL A 260 -16.20 -2.43 1.72
CA VAL A 260 -17.37 -3.29 1.50
C VAL A 260 -17.27 -4.58 2.30
N LYS A 261 -18.40 -5.17 2.62
CA LYS A 261 -18.48 -6.54 3.12
C LYS A 261 -18.94 -7.46 1.99
N VAL A 262 -18.20 -8.54 1.78
CA VAL A 262 -18.52 -9.58 0.81
C VAL A 262 -18.75 -10.92 1.50
N GLN A 263 -19.55 -11.79 0.87
CA GLN A 263 -19.65 -13.18 1.32
C GLN A 263 -18.65 -14.05 0.58
N ASN A 264 -17.94 -14.89 1.33
CA ASN A 264 -17.09 -15.91 0.74
C ASN A 264 -17.90 -17.18 0.36
N VAL A 265 -17.26 -18.13 -0.31
CA VAL A 265 -17.88 -19.39 -0.73
C VAL A 265 -18.37 -20.28 0.41
N ALA A 266 -17.96 -20.01 1.66
CA ALA A 266 -18.46 -20.69 2.86
C ALA A 266 -19.65 -19.97 3.51
N GLY A 267 -20.02 -18.78 3.01
CA GLY A 267 -21.08 -17.93 3.56
C GLY A 267 -20.64 -16.98 4.67
N ASP A 268 -19.33 -16.92 4.98
CA ASP A 268 -18.81 -15.98 5.98
C ASP A 268 -18.71 -14.58 5.38
N SER A 269 -18.92 -13.55 6.21
CA SER A 269 -18.74 -12.15 5.82
C SER A 269 -17.28 -11.73 5.99
N VAL A 270 -16.69 -11.17 4.94
CA VAL A 270 -15.31 -10.64 4.92
C VAL A 270 -15.37 -9.14 4.65
N LEU A 271 -14.73 -8.33 5.48
CA LEU A 271 -14.51 -6.92 5.18
C LEU A 271 -13.36 -6.80 4.17
N VAL A 272 -13.61 -6.06 3.08
CA VAL A 272 -12.58 -5.70 2.10
C VAL A 272 -12.48 -4.19 2.09
N ILE A 273 -11.27 -3.66 2.27
CA ILE A 273 -11.05 -2.22 2.43
C ILE A 273 -9.74 -1.80 1.76
N ASP A 274 -9.75 -0.63 1.12
CA ASP A 274 -8.63 0.00 0.41
C ASP A 274 -8.63 1.51 0.66
N PRO A 275 -7.54 2.10 1.18
CA PRO A 275 -7.46 3.53 1.48
C PRO A 275 -7.08 4.39 0.27
N ALA A 276 -6.89 3.83 -0.91
CA ALA A 276 -6.22 4.45 -2.04
C ALA A 276 -4.76 4.85 -1.70
N ASN A 277 -4.32 6.06 -2.02
CA ASN A 277 -2.90 6.40 -2.03
C ASN A 277 -2.56 7.73 -1.32
N ASN A 278 -1.24 8.03 -1.26
CA ASN A 278 -0.63 9.28 -0.84
C ASN A 278 -0.95 9.67 0.62
N ALA A 279 -1.28 8.70 1.47
CA ALA A 279 -1.64 8.94 2.88
C ALA A 279 -2.73 10.02 3.07
N ASN A 280 -3.62 10.21 2.07
CA ASN A 280 -4.77 11.11 2.18
C ASN A 280 -5.89 10.50 3.01
N VAL A 281 -5.99 9.18 2.96
CA VAL A 281 -6.96 8.36 3.66
C VAL A 281 -6.23 7.15 4.23
N VAL A 282 -6.70 6.61 5.32
CA VAL A 282 -6.25 5.33 5.89
C VAL A 282 -7.44 4.42 6.11
N SER A 283 -7.22 3.11 6.04
CA SER A 283 -8.21 2.13 6.47
C SER A 283 -8.26 2.12 7.99
N ASP A 284 -9.46 2.24 8.54
CA ASP A 284 -9.74 2.26 9.98
C ASP A 284 -10.72 1.13 10.31
N VAL A 285 -10.18 -0.02 10.74
CA VAL A 285 -10.94 -1.23 11.04
C VAL A 285 -11.09 -1.42 12.54
N THR A 286 -12.30 -1.70 12.99
CA THR A 286 -12.60 -2.10 14.35
C THR A 286 -13.01 -3.56 14.37
N LEU A 287 -12.22 -4.39 15.00
CA LEU A 287 -12.44 -5.81 15.20
C LEU A 287 -12.87 -6.04 16.66
N THR A 288 -14.05 -6.60 16.87
CA THR A 288 -14.53 -6.99 18.19
C THR A 288 -14.58 -8.52 18.26
N VAL A 289 -13.88 -9.10 19.21
CA VAL A 289 -13.83 -10.54 19.45
C VAL A 289 -14.36 -10.85 20.83
N THR A 290 -15.40 -11.66 20.90
CA THR A 290 -15.95 -12.14 22.16
C THR A 290 -15.50 -13.58 22.42
N LYS A 291 -14.81 -13.79 23.53
CA LYS A 291 -14.35 -15.13 23.98
C LYS A 291 -15.11 -15.57 25.21
N LYS A 292 -15.48 -16.84 25.24
CA LYS A 292 -16.02 -17.51 26.42
C LYS A 292 -15.18 -18.75 26.70
N ASP A 293 -14.66 -18.86 27.92
CA ASP A 293 -13.78 -19.95 28.35
C ASP A 293 -12.59 -20.17 27.38
N GLY A 294 -11.99 -19.06 26.90
CA GLY A 294 -10.86 -19.03 25.98
C GLY A 294 -11.19 -19.31 24.49
N LYS A 295 -12.46 -19.60 24.16
CA LYS A 295 -12.91 -19.86 22.77
C LYS A 295 -13.68 -18.66 22.22
N VAL A 296 -13.46 -18.36 20.95
CA VAL A 296 -14.24 -17.34 20.23
C VAL A 296 -15.69 -17.80 20.09
N VAL A 297 -16.64 -16.99 20.55
CA VAL A 297 -18.07 -17.22 20.44
C VAL A 297 -18.76 -16.22 19.52
N ALA A 298 -18.15 -15.05 19.31
CA ALA A 298 -18.63 -14.06 18.36
C ALA A 298 -17.46 -13.20 17.84
N LYS A 299 -17.59 -12.75 16.59
CA LYS A 299 -16.71 -11.76 15.96
C LYS A 299 -17.56 -10.74 15.22
N SER A 300 -17.16 -9.47 15.26
CA SER A 300 -17.65 -8.46 14.34
C SER A 300 -16.52 -7.62 13.81
N VAL A 301 -16.62 -7.24 12.53
CA VAL A 301 -15.64 -6.41 11.85
C VAL A 301 -16.37 -5.24 11.22
N GLU A 302 -15.93 -4.03 11.55
CA GLU A 302 -16.43 -2.80 10.96
C GLU A 302 -15.26 -2.00 10.40
N GLY A 303 -15.42 -1.46 9.19
CA GLY A 303 -14.41 -0.65 8.52
C GLY A 303 -14.94 0.71 8.13
N ARG A 304 -14.05 1.67 8.06
CA ARG A 304 -14.29 2.98 7.44
C ARG A 304 -12.99 3.53 6.85
N LEU A 305 -13.14 4.40 5.89
CA LEU A 305 -12.04 5.19 5.35
C LEU A 305 -11.92 6.49 6.15
N ALA A 306 -10.80 6.68 6.83
CA ALA A 306 -10.54 7.85 7.64
C ALA A 306 -9.75 8.90 6.83
N ASP A 307 -10.33 10.08 6.66
CA ASP A 307 -9.76 11.19 5.91
C ASP A 307 -8.72 11.94 6.76
N MET A 308 -7.46 11.88 6.37
CA MET A 308 -6.34 12.48 7.09
C MET A 308 -6.32 14.01 7.04
N ASN A 309 -7.06 14.64 6.12
CA ASN A 309 -7.21 16.09 6.12
C ASN A 309 -7.94 16.64 7.36
N LYS A 310 -8.66 15.78 8.06
CA LYS A 310 -9.36 16.12 9.31
C LYS A 310 -8.45 16.14 10.54
N TYR A 311 -7.22 15.65 10.38
CA TYR A 311 -6.25 15.55 11.47
C TYR A 311 -5.13 16.58 11.31
N PRO A 312 -4.66 17.20 12.42
CA PRO A 312 -3.58 18.16 12.36
C PRO A 312 -2.28 17.47 11.95
N VAL A 313 -1.35 18.23 11.38
CA VAL A 313 0.04 17.79 11.22
C VAL A 313 0.64 17.57 12.60
N SER A 314 1.25 16.43 12.85
CA SER A 314 1.94 16.16 14.11
C SER A 314 3.23 16.97 14.20
N GLN A 315 3.29 17.93 15.12
CA GLN A 315 4.50 18.70 15.34
C GLN A 315 5.63 17.84 15.87
N GLU A 316 5.34 16.89 16.75
CA GLU A 316 6.29 15.92 17.28
C GLU A 316 6.98 15.11 16.16
N PHE A 317 6.20 14.64 15.17
CA PHE A 317 6.73 13.96 13.99
C PHE A 317 7.61 14.91 13.15
N MET A 318 7.13 16.13 12.89
CA MET A 318 7.88 17.11 12.11
C MET A 318 9.18 17.52 12.77
N ASP A 319 9.20 17.69 14.09
CA ASP A 319 10.42 18.05 14.86
C ASP A 319 11.44 16.90 14.82
N LYS A 320 10.98 15.66 14.99
CA LYS A 320 11.85 14.48 14.93
C LYS A 320 12.51 14.32 13.56
N PHE A 321 11.76 14.50 12.49
CA PHE A 321 12.21 14.30 11.10
C PHE A 321 12.60 15.59 10.37
N ALA A 322 12.80 16.69 11.10
CA ALA A 322 13.25 17.96 10.54
C ALA A 322 14.58 17.86 9.76
N PRO A 323 15.61 17.09 10.22
CA PRO A 323 16.84 16.89 9.45
C PRO A 323 16.59 16.24 8.09
N GLN A 324 15.72 15.21 8.03
CA GLN A 324 15.38 14.50 6.81
C GLN A 324 14.60 15.40 5.85
N TYR A 325 13.63 16.16 6.36
CA TYR A 325 12.92 17.17 5.58
C TYR A 325 13.89 18.17 4.94
N LYS A 326 14.82 18.70 5.76
CA LYS A 326 15.82 19.67 5.30
C LYS A 326 16.71 19.09 4.21
N ALA A 327 17.21 17.87 4.40
CA ALA A 327 18.09 17.21 3.43
C ALA A 327 17.41 17.05 2.05
N VAL A 328 16.16 16.62 2.04
CA VAL A 328 15.36 16.49 0.80
C VAL A 328 15.08 17.85 0.19
N ASN A 329 14.70 18.85 1.01
CA ASN A 329 14.45 20.20 0.52
C ASN A 329 15.69 20.85 -0.11
N ASP A 330 16.85 20.69 0.51
CA ASP A 330 18.14 21.16 -0.02
C ASP A 330 18.46 20.46 -1.35
N PHE A 331 18.21 19.14 -1.45
CA PHE A 331 18.43 18.37 -2.68
C PHE A 331 17.55 18.87 -3.83
N VAL A 332 16.24 18.95 -3.63
CA VAL A 332 15.30 19.34 -4.69
C VAL A 332 15.42 20.83 -5.07
N SER A 333 15.91 21.66 -4.15
CA SER A 333 16.10 23.11 -4.36
C SER A 333 17.43 23.45 -5.05
N ARG A 334 18.28 22.45 -5.36
CA ARG A 334 19.53 22.67 -6.06
C ARG A 334 19.27 23.13 -7.50
N LYS A 335 19.73 24.31 -7.83
CA LYS A 335 19.69 24.85 -9.19
C LYS A 335 20.59 24.00 -10.11
N ILE A 336 20.07 23.61 -11.28
CA ILE A 336 20.77 22.79 -12.27
C ILE A 336 20.91 23.48 -13.62
N GLY A 337 20.16 24.55 -13.89
CA GLY A 337 20.21 25.28 -15.16
C GLY A 337 19.26 26.46 -15.21
N THR A 338 19.01 26.93 -16.42
CA THR A 338 18.04 27.99 -16.73
C THR A 338 17.34 27.68 -18.05
N ILE A 339 16.09 28.10 -18.16
CA ILE A 339 15.31 28.02 -19.39
C ILE A 339 14.78 29.40 -19.77
N SER A 340 14.82 29.73 -21.05
CA SER A 340 14.49 31.08 -21.57
C SER A 340 13.01 31.30 -21.84
N ARG A 341 12.19 30.26 -21.71
CA ARG A 341 10.72 30.34 -21.87
C ARG A 341 10.04 29.18 -21.14
N THR A 342 8.81 29.40 -20.69
CA THR A 342 7.98 28.31 -20.15
C THR A 342 7.67 27.28 -21.22
N ILE A 343 7.79 25.99 -20.88
CA ILE A 343 7.39 24.84 -21.73
C ILE A 343 6.35 24.00 -20.98
N THR A 344 5.36 23.49 -21.71
CA THR A 344 4.22 22.77 -21.11
C THR A 344 3.99 21.42 -21.80
N ALA A 345 3.63 20.39 -21.02
CA ALA A 345 3.20 19.11 -21.57
C ALA A 345 1.86 19.21 -22.32
N LYS A 346 1.00 20.17 -21.95
CA LYS A 346 -0.29 20.43 -22.58
C LYS A 346 -0.18 20.67 -24.09
N ASP A 347 0.89 21.33 -24.55
CA ASP A 347 1.06 21.64 -25.97
C ASP A 347 1.11 20.36 -26.84
N ALA A 348 1.58 19.23 -26.27
CA ALA A 348 1.66 17.95 -26.96
C ALA A 348 0.29 17.37 -27.40
N TYR A 349 -0.79 17.82 -26.78
CA TYR A 349 -2.14 17.40 -27.17
C TYR A 349 -2.68 18.13 -28.40
N PHE A 350 -1.98 19.20 -28.81
CA PHE A 350 -2.41 20.06 -29.93
C PHE A 350 -1.37 20.13 -31.06
N GLY A 351 -0.19 19.50 -30.86
CA GLY A 351 0.90 19.50 -31.85
C GLY A 351 2.27 19.34 -31.20
N SER A 352 3.30 19.94 -31.80
CA SER A 352 4.64 19.94 -31.22
C SER A 352 4.68 20.58 -29.84
N SER A 353 5.40 19.96 -28.92
CA SER A 353 5.58 20.46 -27.57
C SER A 353 7.06 20.53 -27.22
N PRO A 354 7.62 21.70 -26.92
CA PRO A 354 9.00 21.81 -26.45
C PRO A 354 9.28 21.01 -25.17
N PHE A 355 8.24 20.74 -24.36
CA PHE A 355 8.35 19.89 -23.18
C PHE A 355 8.63 18.42 -23.58
N ILE A 356 7.87 17.89 -24.52
CA ILE A 356 8.03 16.52 -25.02
C ILE A 356 9.29 16.42 -25.90
N ASP A 357 9.60 17.44 -26.69
CA ASP A 357 10.81 17.48 -27.50
C ASP A 357 12.07 17.42 -26.63
N LEU A 358 12.07 18.05 -25.45
CA LEU A 358 13.17 17.92 -24.49
C LEU A 358 13.37 16.48 -24.03
N ILE A 359 12.29 15.75 -23.72
CA ILE A 359 12.36 14.33 -23.35
C ILE A 359 12.90 13.51 -24.52
N HIS A 360 12.38 13.70 -25.74
CA HIS A 360 12.88 13.02 -26.93
C HIS A 360 14.35 13.27 -27.17
N GLN A 361 14.83 14.52 -27.07
CA GLN A 361 16.23 14.85 -27.23
C GLN A 361 17.11 14.12 -26.21
N LEU A 362 16.70 14.12 -24.93
CA LEU A 362 17.45 13.41 -23.89
C LEU A 362 17.49 11.89 -24.14
N GLN A 363 16.37 11.30 -24.55
CA GLN A 363 16.30 9.87 -24.84
C GLN A 363 17.21 9.51 -26.04
N LEU A 364 17.18 10.29 -27.11
CA LEU A 364 18.01 10.08 -28.30
C LEU A 364 19.50 10.28 -28.00
N GLU A 365 19.87 11.32 -27.23
CA GLU A 365 21.26 11.60 -26.87
C GLU A 365 21.83 10.49 -25.96
N ILE A 366 21.05 10.01 -24.98
CA ILE A 366 21.50 8.97 -24.05
C ILE A 366 21.59 7.61 -24.75
N SER A 367 20.61 7.26 -25.60
CA SER A 367 20.51 5.94 -26.21
C SER A 367 21.29 5.79 -27.51
N GLY A 368 21.51 6.90 -28.25
CA GLY A 368 22.03 6.87 -29.62
C GLY A 368 21.03 6.30 -30.64
N ALA A 369 19.77 6.12 -30.29
CA ALA A 369 18.72 5.61 -31.17
C ALA A 369 18.32 6.65 -32.23
N GLU A 370 17.70 6.20 -33.33
CA GLU A 370 17.24 7.06 -34.44
C GLU A 370 15.83 7.60 -34.24
N VAL A 371 15.02 6.92 -33.41
CA VAL A 371 13.62 7.26 -33.12
C VAL A 371 13.38 7.18 -31.61
N SER A 372 12.57 8.08 -31.10
CA SER A 372 12.17 8.10 -29.69
C SER A 372 10.64 8.11 -29.56
N PHE A 373 10.14 7.31 -28.63
CA PHE A 373 8.72 7.29 -28.23
C PHE A 373 8.61 7.84 -26.81
N CYS A 374 7.67 8.74 -26.62
CA CYS A 374 7.34 9.32 -25.31
C CYS A 374 5.88 9.74 -25.32
N ALA A 375 5.19 9.50 -24.20
CA ALA A 375 3.85 10.03 -23.95
C ALA A 375 3.94 11.19 -22.94
N PRO A 376 3.08 12.22 -23.03
CA PRO A 376 2.96 13.22 -21.98
C PRO A 376 2.35 12.56 -20.73
N LEU A 377 3.16 12.42 -19.68
CA LEU A 377 2.78 11.73 -18.44
C LEU A 377 1.85 12.57 -17.55
N SER A 378 1.71 13.87 -17.83
CA SER A 378 0.82 14.77 -17.11
C SER A 378 0.39 15.92 -18.03
N PHE A 379 -0.92 16.14 -18.13
CA PHE A 379 -1.47 17.29 -18.86
C PHE A 379 -1.05 18.65 -18.26
N ARG A 380 -0.77 18.70 -16.97
CA ARG A 380 -0.49 19.92 -16.22
C ARG A 380 0.99 20.17 -15.95
N ALA A 381 1.86 19.27 -16.39
CA ALA A 381 3.30 19.45 -16.18
C ALA A 381 3.82 20.64 -16.99
N GLU A 382 4.62 21.46 -16.33
CA GLU A 382 5.28 22.63 -16.94
C GLU A 382 6.65 22.86 -16.31
N ILE A 383 7.58 23.41 -17.09
CA ILE A 383 8.82 24.01 -16.59
C ILE A 383 8.74 25.49 -16.91
N LYS A 384 8.76 26.32 -15.86
CA LYS A 384 8.61 27.79 -16.00
C LYS A 384 9.92 28.42 -16.47
N GLU A 385 9.79 29.52 -17.21
CA GLU A 385 10.92 30.39 -17.54
C GLU A 385 11.70 30.79 -16.30
N GLY A 386 13.02 30.76 -16.38
CA GLY A 386 13.93 31.13 -15.30
C GLY A 386 14.83 29.99 -14.86
N ASP A 387 15.07 29.90 -13.57
CA ASP A 387 15.93 28.87 -12.97
C ASP A 387 15.27 27.51 -12.96
N ILE A 388 16.01 26.49 -13.38
CA ILE A 388 15.63 25.08 -13.32
C ILE A 388 16.26 24.45 -12.08
N TYR A 389 15.47 23.70 -11.34
CA TYR A 389 15.89 23.01 -10.12
C TYR A 389 15.75 21.50 -10.27
N VAL A 390 16.34 20.75 -9.35
CA VAL A 390 16.19 19.29 -9.34
C VAL A 390 14.72 18.87 -9.27
N SER A 391 13.87 19.59 -8.52
CA SER A 391 12.41 19.35 -8.47
C SER A 391 11.74 19.40 -9.84
N ASP A 392 12.21 20.24 -10.77
CA ASP A 392 11.63 20.35 -12.11
C ASP A 392 11.89 19.09 -12.94
N MET A 393 12.94 18.33 -12.63
CA MET A 393 13.22 17.05 -13.29
C MET A 393 12.21 15.97 -12.91
N PHE A 394 11.77 15.94 -11.66
CA PHE A 394 10.67 15.07 -11.24
C PHE A 394 9.33 15.47 -11.88
N ASN A 395 9.15 16.74 -12.23
CA ASN A 395 7.98 17.22 -12.96
C ASN A 395 8.08 16.90 -14.46
N LEU A 396 9.29 16.94 -15.03
CA LEU A 396 9.55 16.58 -16.42
C LEU A 396 9.31 15.08 -16.66
N TYR A 397 9.81 14.23 -15.74
CA TYR A 397 9.64 12.78 -15.80
C TYR A 397 9.28 12.24 -14.42
N LYS A 398 8.01 11.88 -14.24
CA LYS A 398 7.41 11.60 -12.93
C LYS A 398 7.76 10.22 -12.38
N TYR A 399 8.09 9.26 -13.26
CA TYR A 399 8.29 7.86 -12.89
C TYR A 399 9.74 7.42 -13.12
N GLU A 400 10.23 6.51 -12.30
CA GLU A 400 11.60 5.95 -12.36
C GLU A 400 11.71 4.83 -13.41
N ASN A 401 11.16 5.06 -14.61
CA ASN A 401 11.16 4.09 -15.69
C ASN A 401 12.54 3.89 -16.29
N MET A 402 12.79 2.69 -16.81
CA MET A 402 13.99 2.37 -17.55
C MET A 402 13.86 2.81 -19.02
N LEU A 403 14.93 3.38 -19.56
CA LEU A 403 15.04 3.65 -20.99
C LEU A 403 15.38 2.34 -21.73
N TYR A 404 14.49 1.93 -22.63
CA TYR A 404 14.70 0.76 -23.48
C TYR A 404 15.07 1.17 -24.89
N VAL A 405 16.03 0.44 -25.48
CA VAL A 405 16.37 0.54 -26.90
C VAL A 405 15.94 -0.75 -27.58
N MET A 406 15.13 -0.64 -28.62
CA MET A 406 14.56 -1.76 -29.36
C MET A 406 14.94 -1.64 -30.84
N GLU A 407 15.20 -2.75 -31.50
CA GLU A 407 15.34 -2.82 -32.95
C GLU A 407 13.96 -3.11 -33.57
N LEU A 408 13.43 -2.16 -34.33
CA LEU A 408 12.10 -2.25 -34.94
C LEU A 408 12.16 -1.93 -36.42
N SER A 409 11.42 -2.66 -37.24
CA SER A 409 11.19 -2.31 -38.64
C SER A 409 10.21 -1.14 -38.77
N GLY A 410 10.27 -0.42 -39.90
CA GLY A 410 9.31 0.66 -40.18
C GLY A 410 7.85 0.19 -40.17
N LYS A 411 7.60 -1.09 -40.49
CA LYS A 411 6.25 -1.68 -40.38
C LYS A 411 5.78 -1.80 -38.94
N GLU A 412 6.64 -2.30 -38.07
CA GLU A 412 6.31 -2.43 -36.61
C GLU A 412 6.10 -1.08 -35.96
N ILE A 413 6.92 -0.07 -36.30
CA ILE A 413 6.70 1.31 -35.83
C ILE A 413 5.33 1.82 -36.29
N LYS A 414 4.97 1.61 -37.58
CA LYS A 414 3.67 2.01 -38.10
C LYS A 414 2.52 1.29 -37.39
N ASP A 415 2.62 -0.02 -37.24
CA ASP A 415 1.58 -0.85 -36.62
C ASP A 415 1.37 -0.41 -35.15
N PHE A 416 2.44 -0.10 -34.41
CA PHE A 416 2.37 0.44 -33.05
C PHE A 416 1.63 1.79 -33.00
N LEU A 417 1.99 2.71 -33.91
CA LEU A 417 1.31 4.02 -33.96
C LEU A 417 -0.16 3.91 -34.33
N GLU A 418 -0.50 3.05 -35.32
CA GLU A 418 -1.90 2.81 -35.70
C GLU A 418 -2.70 2.20 -34.55
N MET A 419 -2.12 1.27 -33.80
CA MET A 419 -2.74 0.69 -32.59
C MET A 419 -2.94 1.76 -31.52
N ALA A 420 -1.92 2.56 -31.22
CA ALA A 420 -2.00 3.61 -30.20
C ALA A 420 -3.07 4.66 -30.53
N TYR A 421 -3.15 5.09 -31.80
CA TYR A 421 -4.17 6.07 -32.22
C TYR A 421 -5.56 5.47 -32.37
N ALA A 422 -5.70 4.16 -32.58
CA ALA A 422 -6.99 3.51 -32.77
C ALA A 422 -7.92 3.64 -31.55
N ILE A 423 -7.39 3.73 -30.35
CA ILE A 423 -8.14 3.86 -29.09
C ILE A 423 -8.61 5.31 -28.80
N TRP A 424 -8.15 6.28 -29.59
CA TRP A 424 -8.46 7.68 -29.38
C TRP A 424 -9.57 8.19 -30.31
N THR A 425 -10.26 9.24 -29.88
CA THR A 425 -11.21 10.01 -30.69
C THR A 425 -10.85 11.50 -30.65
N ASN A 426 -11.10 12.21 -31.75
CA ASN A 426 -10.90 13.66 -31.85
C ASN A 426 -12.18 14.46 -31.59
N GLN A 427 -13.19 13.86 -30.97
CA GLN A 427 -14.47 14.50 -30.66
C GLN A 427 -14.49 14.97 -29.21
N MET A 428 -14.62 16.28 -29.03
CA MET A 428 -14.85 16.87 -27.71
C MET A 428 -16.37 16.96 -27.43
N LYS A 429 -16.76 16.69 -26.19
CA LYS A 429 -18.14 16.82 -25.71
C LYS A 429 -18.32 18.04 -24.83
N SER A 430 -17.23 18.57 -24.26
CA SER A 430 -17.21 19.74 -23.40
C SER A 430 -15.91 20.53 -23.59
N PRO A 431 -15.84 21.80 -23.16
CA PRO A 431 -14.61 22.59 -23.19
C PRO A 431 -13.47 22.04 -22.35
N GLU A 432 -13.80 21.20 -21.35
CA GLU A 432 -12.85 20.54 -20.46
C GLU A 432 -12.28 19.25 -21.04
N ASP A 433 -12.88 18.73 -22.11
CA ASP A 433 -12.42 17.52 -22.79
C ASP A 433 -11.10 17.78 -23.53
N HIS A 434 -10.30 16.74 -23.67
CA HIS A 434 -9.14 16.75 -24.56
C HIS A 434 -9.59 16.62 -26.03
N LEU A 435 -8.77 17.10 -26.95
CA LEU A 435 -9.00 16.94 -28.39
C LEU A 435 -9.06 15.46 -28.80
N MET A 436 -8.27 14.62 -28.13
CA MET A 436 -8.24 13.18 -28.33
C MET A 436 -8.72 12.52 -27.05
N LEU A 437 -9.80 11.77 -27.15
CA LEU A 437 -10.42 11.03 -26.05
C LEU A 437 -10.36 9.54 -26.36
N PHE A 438 -10.30 8.71 -25.34
CA PHE A 438 -10.45 7.28 -25.51
C PHE A 438 -11.84 6.96 -26.08
N LYS A 439 -11.90 6.08 -27.09
CA LYS A 439 -13.17 5.66 -27.70
C LYS A 439 -13.99 4.83 -26.75
N GLU A 440 -13.32 4.02 -25.97
CA GLU A 440 -13.93 3.11 -24.99
C GLU A 440 -13.10 3.18 -23.71
N PRO A 441 -13.69 2.90 -22.52
CA PRO A 441 -12.90 2.67 -21.33
C PRO A 441 -11.90 1.56 -21.64
N VAL A 442 -10.68 1.76 -21.26
CA VAL A 442 -9.67 0.69 -21.25
C VAL A 442 -10.08 -0.20 -20.08
N GLU A 443 -10.62 -1.39 -20.42
CA GLU A 443 -10.92 -2.45 -19.44
C GLU A 443 -9.63 -3.04 -18.88
#